data_e2cc5a06d8ab8c33236814adfdd12e12
#
_entry.id   e2cc5a06d8ab8c33236814adfdd12e12
#
_cell.length_a   1.000
_cell.length_b   1.000
_cell.length_c   1.000
_cell.angle_alpha   90.00
_cell.angle_beta   90.00
_cell.angle_gamma   90.00
#
_symmetry.space_group_name_H-M   'P 1'
#
loop_
_entity.id
_entity.type
_entity.pdbx_description
1 polymer ?
#
loop_
_entity_poly.entity_id
_entity_poly.type
_entity_poly.pdbx_seq_one_letter_code
_entity_poly.pdbx_strand_id
1 'polypeptide(L)'
;MNFLCLDFEGVLIPEIWQCVAKETNSEELMLTTQDLKDYDELMSLRMKVVNEKNIKLSDIHEIVRSMKPFDGAEDFLKWARQNFQVSIVSDTFYELAWPLVEKLNYPTIICHHLNVKNDQIVDYSLSQKNNKQKVIEALKNLKFNVFAAGDSYNDIN
;
A
#
# COMPACT_ATOMS: atom_id res chain seq x y z
N MET A 1 -9.31 -4.32 24.38
CA MET A 1 -9.82 -4.65 23.03
C MET A 1 -8.64 -4.92 22.14
N ASN A 2 -8.67 -5.98 21.35
CA ASN A 2 -7.58 -6.38 20.47
C ASN A 2 -7.70 -5.65 19.12
N PHE A 3 -6.57 -5.15 18.62
CA PHE A 3 -6.46 -4.47 17.34
C PHE A 3 -5.39 -5.16 16.49
N LEU A 4 -5.72 -5.45 15.22
CA LEU A 4 -4.81 -6.06 14.27
C LEU A 4 -4.47 -5.05 13.17
N CYS A 5 -3.19 -4.71 13.05
CA CYS A 5 -2.62 -3.94 11.96
C CYS A 5 -2.00 -4.90 10.94
N LEU A 6 -2.44 -4.82 9.71
CA LEU A 6 -1.95 -5.66 8.61
C LEU A 6 -1.24 -4.78 7.58
N ASP A 7 -0.14 -5.25 7.03
CA ASP A 7 0.34 -4.69 5.78
C ASP A 7 -0.59 -5.06 4.61
N PHE A 8 -0.46 -4.38 3.51
CA PHE A 8 -1.31 -4.53 2.34
C PHE A 8 -0.61 -5.32 1.24
N GLU A 9 0.44 -4.73 0.67
CA GLU A 9 1.25 -5.34 -0.39
C GLU A 9 2.15 -6.42 0.22
N GLY A 10 2.30 -7.56 -0.47
CA GLY A 10 3.02 -8.72 0.06
C GLY A 10 2.25 -9.57 1.07
N VAL A 11 1.15 -9.07 1.64
CA VAL A 11 0.33 -9.77 2.66
C VAL A 11 -1.06 -10.11 2.14
N LEU A 12 -1.78 -9.14 1.62
CA LEU A 12 -3.15 -9.31 1.12
C LEU A 12 -3.22 -9.28 -0.41
N ILE A 13 -2.31 -8.57 -1.02
CA ILE A 13 -2.25 -8.32 -2.47
C ILE A 13 -0.80 -8.39 -2.97
N PRO A 14 -0.57 -8.64 -4.26
CA PRO A 14 0.74 -8.45 -4.88
C PRO A 14 1.19 -7.00 -4.88
N GLU A 15 2.50 -6.77 -5.06
CA GLU A 15 3.11 -5.45 -5.18
C GLU A 15 2.56 -4.67 -6.39
N ILE A 16 1.92 -3.53 -6.15
CA ILE A 16 1.26 -2.74 -7.20
C ILE A 16 2.29 -2.22 -8.22
N TRP A 17 3.38 -1.61 -7.74
CA TRP A 17 4.40 -1.05 -8.63
C TRP A 17 5.08 -2.10 -9.50
N GLN A 18 5.27 -3.32 -9.01
CA GLN A 18 5.80 -4.42 -9.80
C GLN A 18 4.83 -4.87 -10.88
N CYS A 19 3.53 -4.86 -10.60
CA CYS A 19 2.51 -5.13 -11.62
C CYS A 19 2.48 -4.04 -12.69
N VAL A 20 2.53 -2.77 -12.27
CA VAL A 20 2.63 -1.64 -13.20
C VAL A 20 3.89 -1.74 -14.06
N ALA A 21 5.03 -2.07 -13.47
CA ALA A 21 6.30 -2.24 -14.17
C ALA A 21 6.20 -3.27 -15.31
N LYS A 22 5.59 -4.42 -15.04
CA LYS A 22 5.41 -5.50 -16.02
C LYS A 22 4.52 -5.08 -17.18
N GLU A 23 3.36 -4.50 -16.88
CA GLU A 23 2.36 -4.13 -17.88
C GLU A 23 2.82 -2.93 -18.74
N THR A 24 3.65 -2.04 -18.18
CA THR A 24 4.16 -0.86 -18.89
C THR A 24 5.57 -1.04 -19.47
N ASN A 25 6.18 -2.22 -19.33
CA ASN A 25 7.57 -2.50 -19.69
C ASN A 25 8.54 -1.44 -19.11
N SER A 26 8.42 -1.20 -17.81
CA SER A 26 9.18 -0.18 -17.08
C SER A 26 9.99 -0.84 -15.96
N GLU A 27 11.16 -1.38 -16.30
CA GLU A 27 11.99 -2.15 -15.35
C GLU A 27 12.35 -1.35 -14.09
N GLU A 28 12.52 -0.03 -14.21
CA GLU A 28 12.84 0.84 -13.09
C GLU A 28 11.74 0.87 -12.02
N LEU A 29 10.48 0.62 -12.40
CA LEU A 29 9.37 0.52 -11.45
C LEU A 29 9.34 -0.81 -10.67
N MET A 30 10.16 -1.79 -11.07
CA MET A 30 10.32 -3.05 -10.31
C MET A 30 11.05 -2.86 -8.99
N LEU A 31 11.84 -1.78 -8.86
CA LEU A 31 12.63 -1.52 -7.67
C LEU A 31 11.73 -1.28 -6.45
N THR A 32 12.21 -1.80 -5.32
CA THR A 32 11.54 -1.73 -4.02
C THR A 32 12.44 -1.04 -2.98
N THR A 33 11.95 -0.87 -1.78
CA THR A 33 12.74 -0.36 -0.64
C THR A 33 13.87 -1.31 -0.22
N GLN A 34 13.90 -2.53 -0.72
CA GLN A 34 15.02 -3.45 -0.55
C GLN A 34 16.19 -3.09 -1.47
N ASP A 35 15.90 -2.54 -2.65
CA ASP A 35 16.88 -2.13 -3.65
C ASP A 35 17.37 -0.69 -3.40
N LEU A 36 16.44 0.22 -3.13
CA LEU A 36 16.69 1.61 -2.77
C LEU A 36 16.14 1.88 -1.37
N LYS A 37 17.04 1.98 -0.38
CA LYS A 37 16.65 2.13 1.03
C LYS A 37 16.03 3.49 1.35
N ASP A 38 16.37 4.51 0.57
CA ASP A 38 15.77 5.84 0.71
C ASP A 38 14.43 5.88 -0.03
N TYR A 39 13.36 6.01 0.72
CA TYR A 39 12.00 6.04 0.18
C TYR A 39 11.76 7.25 -0.74
N ASP A 40 12.33 8.41 -0.42
CA ASP A 40 12.19 9.61 -1.24
C ASP A 40 12.95 9.46 -2.58
N GLU A 41 14.10 8.78 -2.59
CA GLU A 41 14.82 8.44 -3.80
C GLU A 41 14.03 7.47 -4.68
N LEU A 42 13.46 6.42 -4.09
CA LEU A 42 12.62 5.45 -4.78
C LEU A 42 11.39 6.14 -5.39
N MET A 43 10.71 7.00 -4.65
CA MET A 43 9.53 7.70 -5.14
C MET A 43 9.88 8.72 -6.21
N SER A 44 11.00 9.42 -6.11
CA SER A 44 11.50 10.33 -7.14
C SER A 44 11.75 9.62 -8.47
N LEU A 45 12.32 8.41 -8.40
CA LEU A 45 12.51 7.56 -9.58
C LEU A 45 11.16 7.14 -10.20
N ARG A 46 10.22 6.68 -9.38
CA ARG A 46 8.88 6.29 -9.82
C ARG A 46 8.14 7.44 -10.50
N MET A 47 8.15 8.63 -9.88
CA MET A 47 7.54 9.84 -10.45
C MET A 47 8.16 10.22 -11.79
N LYS A 48 9.50 10.14 -11.89
CA LYS A 48 10.22 10.39 -13.14
C LYS A 48 9.75 9.44 -14.25
N VAL A 49 9.76 8.13 -14.00
CA VAL A 49 9.39 7.12 -15.00
C VAL A 49 7.92 7.28 -15.44
N VAL A 50 7.01 7.47 -14.49
CA VAL A 50 5.59 7.69 -14.77
C VAL A 50 5.38 8.90 -15.66
N ASN A 51 6.08 10.01 -15.41
CA ASN A 51 5.98 11.22 -16.22
C ASN A 51 6.65 11.05 -17.59
N GLU A 52 7.84 10.50 -17.68
CA GLU A 52 8.56 10.29 -18.96
C GLU A 52 7.80 9.35 -19.90
N LYS A 53 7.17 8.32 -19.37
CA LYS A 53 6.36 7.37 -20.15
C LYS A 53 4.89 7.78 -20.27
N ASN A 54 4.51 8.95 -19.73
CA ASN A 54 3.14 9.46 -19.72
C ASN A 54 2.12 8.42 -19.20
N ILE A 55 2.49 7.67 -18.18
CA ILE A 55 1.60 6.71 -17.51
C ILE A 55 0.61 7.50 -16.65
N LYS A 56 -0.69 7.35 -16.93
CA LYS A 56 -1.76 8.03 -16.21
C LYS A 56 -2.27 7.21 -15.04
N LEU A 57 -2.94 7.86 -14.11
CA LEU A 57 -3.58 7.15 -13.00
C LEU A 57 -4.64 6.16 -13.51
N SER A 58 -5.38 6.52 -14.57
CA SER A 58 -6.35 5.62 -15.22
C SER A 58 -5.71 4.36 -15.77
N ASP A 59 -4.51 4.46 -16.38
CA ASP A 59 -3.77 3.29 -16.88
C ASP A 59 -3.38 2.36 -15.71
N ILE A 60 -2.89 2.95 -14.62
CA ILE A 60 -2.57 2.19 -13.40
C ILE A 60 -3.84 1.54 -12.82
N HIS A 61 -4.97 2.25 -12.80
CA HIS A 61 -6.23 1.68 -12.32
C HIS A 61 -6.70 0.49 -13.16
N GLU A 62 -6.49 0.49 -14.48
CA GLU A 62 -6.81 -0.68 -15.32
C GLU A 62 -5.97 -1.89 -14.91
N ILE A 63 -4.67 -1.69 -14.69
CA ILE A 63 -3.76 -2.73 -14.21
C ILE A 63 -4.20 -3.24 -12.85
N VAL A 64 -4.43 -2.34 -11.88
CA VAL A 64 -4.80 -2.69 -10.51
C VAL A 64 -6.16 -3.40 -10.46
N ARG A 65 -7.12 -3.03 -11.31
CA ARG A 65 -8.40 -3.74 -11.43
C ARG A 65 -8.23 -5.17 -11.95
N SER A 66 -7.21 -5.46 -12.73
CA SER A 66 -6.91 -6.82 -13.19
C SER A 66 -6.25 -7.69 -12.10
N MET A 67 -5.59 -7.06 -11.13
CA MET A 67 -4.93 -7.76 -10.01
C MET A 67 -5.97 -8.48 -9.14
N LYS A 68 -5.54 -9.57 -8.54
CA LYS A 68 -6.36 -10.32 -7.57
C LYS A 68 -5.68 -10.29 -6.21
N PRO A 69 -6.44 -10.17 -5.11
CA PRO A 69 -5.93 -10.50 -3.79
C PRO A 69 -5.32 -11.91 -3.76
N PHE A 70 -4.42 -12.15 -2.84
CA PHE A 70 -3.89 -13.49 -2.63
C PHE A 70 -5.00 -14.47 -2.23
N ASP A 71 -4.83 -15.72 -2.61
CA ASP A 71 -5.75 -16.78 -2.22
C ASP A 71 -5.89 -16.83 -0.69
N GLY A 72 -7.12 -16.78 -0.21
CA GLY A 72 -7.43 -16.75 1.22
C GLY A 72 -7.40 -15.36 1.88
N ALA A 73 -6.99 -14.29 1.20
CA ALA A 73 -6.94 -12.94 1.78
C ALA A 73 -8.32 -12.45 2.25
N GLU A 74 -9.36 -12.68 1.47
CA GLU A 74 -10.74 -12.31 1.82
C GLU A 74 -11.24 -13.11 3.04
N ASP A 75 -11.01 -14.42 3.06
CA ASP A 75 -11.41 -15.29 4.17
C ASP A 75 -10.66 -14.94 5.45
N PHE A 76 -9.37 -14.65 5.33
CA PHE A 76 -8.55 -14.18 6.44
C PHE A 76 -9.07 -12.85 7.01
N LEU A 77 -9.37 -11.86 6.16
CA LEU A 77 -9.94 -10.59 6.60
C LEU A 77 -11.30 -10.77 7.27
N LYS A 78 -12.13 -11.67 6.76
CA LYS A 78 -13.42 -11.99 7.38
C LYS A 78 -13.24 -12.59 8.78
N TRP A 79 -12.33 -13.54 8.94
CA TRP A 79 -11.96 -14.12 10.23
C TRP A 79 -11.36 -13.06 11.17
N ALA A 80 -10.44 -12.24 10.66
CA ALA A 80 -9.79 -11.20 11.44
C ALA A 80 -10.80 -10.21 12.03
N ARG A 81 -11.77 -9.76 11.23
CA ARG A 81 -12.83 -8.83 11.67
C ARG A 81 -13.75 -9.42 12.74
N GLN A 82 -13.86 -10.75 12.84
CA GLN A 82 -14.65 -11.40 13.90
C GLN A 82 -13.90 -11.42 15.24
N ASN A 83 -12.58 -11.32 15.23
CA ASN A 83 -11.73 -11.51 16.40
C ASN A 83 -11.01 -10.24 16.86
N PHE A 84 -10.84 -9.26 15.96
CA PHE A 84 -10.09 -8.04 16.17
C PHE A 84 -10.82 -6.82 15.58
N GLN A 85 -10.47 -5.63 16.08
CA GLN A 85 -10.57 -4.44 15.25
C GLN A 85 -9.43 -4.49 14.23
N VAL A 86 -9.71 -4.29 12.96
CA VAL A 86 -8.72 -4.48 11.88
C VAL A 86 -8.51 -3.17 11.12
N SER A 87 -7.25 -2.83 10.90
CA SER A 87 -6.85 -1.80 9.93
C SER A 87 -5.68 -2.29 9.10
N ILE A 88 -5.70 -1.97 7.82
CA ILE A 88 -4.53 -2.08 6.96
C ILE A 88 -3.68 -0.84 7.19
N VAL A 89 -2.38 -1.01 7.38
CA VAL A 89 -1.41 0.07 7.55
C VAL A 89 -0.27 -0.18 6.58
N SER A 90 -0.17 0.64 5.55
CA SER A 90 0.72 0.39 4.42
C SER A 90 1.42 1.67 3.96
N ASP A 91 2.59 1.51 3.35
CA ASP A 91 3.32 2.59 2.69
C ASP A 91 2.88 2.78 1.22
N THR A 92 1.79 2.16 0.83
CA THR A 92 1.13 2.37 -0.47
C THR A 92 0.40 3.72 -0.55
N PHE A 93 -0.21 4.00 -1.69
CA PHE A 93 -0.98 5.21 -1.93
C PHE A 93 -2.45 4.87 -2.15
N TYR A 94 -3.33 5.64 -1.50
CA TYR A 94 -4.76 5.41 -1.55
C TYR A 94 -5.30 5.42 -2.98
N GLU A 95 -4.82 6.36 -3.81
CA GLU A 95 -5.25 6.51 -5.20
C GLU A 95 -4.86 5.29 -6.07
N LEU A 96 -3.77 4.60 -5.76
CA LEU A 96 -3.40 3.36 -6.43
C LEU A 96 -4.18 2.16 -5.91
N ALA A 97 -4.33 2.07 -4.58
CA ALA A 97 -4.86 0.90 -3.89
C ALA A 97 -6.38 0.74 -4.02
N TRP A 98 -7.11 1.84 -4.30
CA TRP A 98 -8.56 1.88 -4.24
C TRP A 98 -9.28 0.72 -4.92
N PRO A 99 -8.93 0.31 -6.17
CA PRO A 99 -9.64 -0.80 -6.82
C PRO A 99 -9.46 -2.15 -6.11
N LEU A 100 -8.38 -2.34 -5.35
CA LEU A 100 -8.14 -3.54 -4.54
C LEU A 100 -8.79 -3.44 -3.17
N VAL A 101 -8.86 -2.25 -2.60
CA VAL A 101 -9.64 -1.97 -1.37
C VAL A 101 -11.11 -2.33 -1.58
N GLU A 102 -11.66 -1.99 -2.75
CA GLU A 102 -13.02 -2.38 -3.15
C GLU A 102 -13.20 -3.91 -3.16
N LYS A 103 -12.27 -4.65 -3.79
CA LYS A 103 -12.31 -6.12 -3.86
C LYS A 103 -12.25 -6.79 -2.49
N LEU A 104 -11.61 -6.17 -1.51
CA LEU A 104 -11.51 -6.64 -0.13
C LEU A 104 -12.64 -6.15 0.78
N ASN A 105 -13.72 -5.64 0.18
CA ASN A 105 -14.90 -5.14 0.89
C ASN A 105 -14.57 -3.97 1.83
N TYR A 106 -13.87 -2.97 1.31
CA TYR A 106 -13.57 -1.68 1.95
C TYR A 106 -12.99 -1.79 3.37
N PRO A 107 -11.84 -2.48 3.56
CA PRO A 107 -11.17 -2.45 4.85
C PRO A 107 -10.73 -1.02 5.19
N THR A 108 -10.66 -0.71 6.47
CA THR A 108 -9.98 0.52 6.91
C THR A 108 -8.52 0.44 6.49
N ILE A 109 -8.06 1.43 5.75
CA ILE A 109 -6.66 1.54 5.31
C ILE A 109 -6.08 2.89 5.71
N ILE A 110 -4.89 2.86 6.30
CA ILE A 110 -4.08 4.02 6.66
C ILE A 110 -2.84 3.96 5.79
N CYS A 111 -2.74 4.85 4.84
CA CYS A 111 -1.65 4.89 3.86
C CYS A 111 -1.37 6.33 3.41
N HIS A 112 -0.58 6.49 2.36
CA HIS A 112 -0.18 7.79 1.81
C HIS A 112 -1.13 8.24 0.70
N HIS A 113 -0.90 9.44 0.15
CA HIS A 113 -1.69 10.03 -0.93
C HIS A 113 -0.82 10.45 -2.09
N LEU A 114 -1.34 10.29 -3.32
CA LEU A 114 -0.78 10.89 -4.53
C LEU A 114 -1.50 12.21 -4.83
N ASN A 115 -0.73 13.18 -5.30
CA ASN A 115 -1.28 14.40 -5.85
C ASN A 115 -1.51 14.20 -7.36
N VAL A 116 -2.76 14.19 -7.77
CA VAL A 116 -3.16 13.92 -9.16
C VAL A 116 -3.80 15.17 -9.76
N LYS A 117 -3.35 15.54 -10.96
CA LYS A 117 -3.94 16.64 -11.76
C LYS A 117 -4.16 16.17 -13.20
N ASN A 118 -5.38 16.32 -13.70
CA ASN A 118 -5.75 15.90 -15.05
C ASN A 118 -5.30 14.47 -15.38
N ASP A 119 -5.57 13.53 -14.44
CA ASP A 119 -5.20 12.11 -14.54
C ASP A 119 -3.68 11.82 -14.52
N GLN A 120 -2.86 12.83 -14.29
CA GLN A 120 -1.41 12.65 -14.12
C GLN A 120 -1.01 12.72 -12.65
N ILE A 121 -0.13 11.81 -12.25
CA ILE A 121 0.49 11.82 -10.93
C ILE A 121 1.59 12.88 -10.96
N VAL A 122 1.39 13.96 -10.21
CA VAL A 122 2.31 15.12 -10.22
C VAL A 122 3.22 15.16 -8.99
N ASP A 123 2.80 14.54 -7.88
CA ASP A 123 3.54 14.52 -6.62
C ASP A 123 2.94 13.48 -5.67
N TYR A 124 3.52 13.32 -4.49
CA TYR A 124 2.99 12.47 -3.42
C TYR A 124 3.05 13.18 -2.07
N SER A 125 2.22 12.73 -1.15
CA SER A 125 2.15 13.25 0.21
C SER A 125 2.19 12.09 1.19
N LEU A 126 3.21 12.04 2.02
CA LEU A 126 3.28 11.05 3.11
C LEU A 126 2.33 11.48 4.23
N SER A 127 1.47 10.57 4.66
CA SER A 127 0.61 10.79 5.83
C SER A 127 1.44 11.01 7.08
N GLN A 128 2.50 10.22 7.25
CA GLN A 128 3.55 10.38 8.26
C GLN A 128 4.85 9.67 7.84
N LYS A 129 6.00 10.16 8.30
CA LYS A 129 7.23 9.36 8.31
C LYS A 129 7.05 8.21 9.33
N ASN A 130 7.52 7.01 8.96
CA ASN A 130 7.36 5.80 9.76
C ASN A 130 5.88 5.52 10.10
N ASN A 131 5.03 5.54 9.08
CA ASN A 131 3.59 5.45 9.22
C ASN A 131 3.14 4.25 10.06
N LYS A 132 3.69 3.06 9.81
CA LYS A 132 3.34 1.82 10.53
C LYS A 132 3.63 1.94 12.03
N GLN A 133 4.84 2.38 12.41
CA GLN A 133 5.21 2.58 13.81
C GLN A 133 4.31 3.60 14.50
N LYS A 134 4.06 4.73 13.86
CA LYS A 134 3.23 5.81 14.41
C LYS A 134 1.79 5.39 14.66
N VAL A 135 1.22 4.61 13.77
CA VAL A 135 -0.13 4.07 13.95
C VAL A 135 -0.18 3.11 15.14
N ILE A 136 0.80 2.20 15.26
CA ILE A 136 0.89 1.26 16.38
C ILE A 136 1.05 2.01 17.71
N GLU A 137 1.91 3.01 17.78
CA GLU A 137 2.09 3.85 18.97
C GLU A 137 0.80 4.56 19.37
N ALA A 138 0.09 5.15 18.40
CA ALA A 138 -1.18 5.82 18.65
C ALA A 138 -2.25 4.86 19.20
N LEU A 139 -2.36 3.66 18.62
CA LEU A 139 -3.29 2.64 19.09
C LEU A 139 -2.95 2.14 20.50
N LYS A 140 -1.65 1.94 20.81
CA LYS A 140 -1.19 1.59 22.16
C LYS A 140 -1.51 2.70 23.18
N ASN A 141 -1.37 3.97 22.80
CA ASN A 141 -1.75 5.11 23.63
C ASN A 141 -3.26 5.13 23.93
N LEU A 142 -4.09 4.66 22.99
CA LEU A 142 -5.52 4.47 23.19
C LEU A 142 -5.86 3.19 23.98
N LYS A 143 -4.85 2.51 24.54
CA LYS A 143 -5.00 1.29 25.35
C LYS A 143 -5.51 0.06 24.60
N PHE A 144 -5.32 0.02 23.30
CA PHE A 144 -5.52 -1.23 22.56
C PHE A 144 -4.36 -2.21 22.82
N ASN A 145 -4.69 -3.49 22.81
CA ASN A 145 -3.72 -4.56 22.68
C ASN A 145 -3.46 -4.79 21.18
N VAL A 146 -2.32 -4.31 20.68
CA VAL A 146 -2.04 -4.21 19.24
C VAL A 146 -1.21 -5.41 18.79
N PHE A 147 -1.70 -6.06 17.73
CA PHE A 147 -0.99 -7.07 16.96
C PHE A 147 -0.66 -6.49 15.59
N ALA A 148 0.51 -6.81 15.07
CA ALA A 148 0.92 -6.40 13.72
C ALA A 148 1.40 -7.61 12.93
N ALA A 149 1.09 -7.65 11.65
CA ALA A 149 1.58 -8.64 10.72
C ALA A 149 1.93 -8.00 9.38
N GLY A 150 3.08 -8.33 8.86
CA GLY A 150 3.64 -7.87 7.60
C GLY A 150 4.70 -8.83 7.09
N ASP A 151 5.23 -8.58 5.90
CA ASP A 151 6.20 -9.43 5.22
C ASP A 151 7.62 -8.82 5.19
N SER A 152 7.78 -7.61 5.66
CA SER A 152 9.03 -6.85 5.58
C SER A 152 9.63 -6.51 6.95
N TYR A 153 10.92 -6.16 6.95
CA TYR A 153 11.63 -5.70 8.14
C TYR A 153 11.04 -4.41 8.75
N ASN A 154 10.39 -3.59 7.93
CA ASN A 154 9.76 -2.34 8.36
C ASN A 154 8.51 -2.58 9.22
N ASP A 155 7.99 -3.82 9.24
CA ASP A 155 6.81 -4.22 10.00
C ASP A 155 7.13 -4.64 11.45
N ILE A 156 8.41 -4.83 11.77
CA ILE A 156 8.87 -5.41 13.04
C ILE A 156 9.46 -4.35 14.00
N ASN A 157 9.80 -3.15 13.52
CA ASN A 157 10.45 -2.08 14.30
C ASN A 157 9.47 -1.10 14.93
#